data_cd637ae55a76388256dc2484d2e27a89
#
_entry.id   cd637ae55a76388256dc2484d2e27a89
#
_cell.length_a   1.000
_cell.length_b   1.000
_cell.length_c   1.000
_cell.angle_alpha   90.00
_cell.angle_beta   90.00
_cell.angle_gamma   90.00
#
_symmetry.space_group_name_H-M   'P 1'
#
loop_
_entity.id
_entity.type
_entity.pdbx_description
1 polymer ?
#
loop_
_entity_poly.entity_id
_entity_poly.type
_entity_poly.pdbx_seq_one_letter_code
_entity_poly.pdbx_strand_id
1 'polypeptide(L)'
;SLENVEVEFTASENATLSPDPASIDDWGKERTFTVTSYNQASRSYKYIVIRTLVAQAGDVVLTTPEEIETFAARSINKIEGNLVIGKPLGTVKEDSLVSLAPLSSLKEVAGRVTINPTFAGVSLDGLQNLESVGGFTMLARASEYGAYGLRDLKEMVLPNLRKVGSDLVISADTLYSVDLRALESVGGSFTIETRDVRSMDLSALQVIAGKFSFSGRNGNMLFPERLELPKLGMVGDKVEINNPIRMKELLFPALTSAAGITLQQTGVLEKVDFSQLREVAETLTLQWTHRVKEYDFSQLQSVGGFRVYYIEDLEKINLHQLSRVGTGGFTIEVCNKLNDLDLAALTEVQGNFVLSAPADLNALKEVGGNLTFSANTENFDGFNSLTSVGGNFALSGTAKEVNGFKALTTIKGSMTLNNMNNVTCVNGFDALRSIGSGLSISNMEKVEEFPFLANLQGAQFAQCSFSRLPALQGLDISVFSTSKLTIDNVGADFVLRGNSELDGEVTLNSSRGVRFDGIEKVQTLTVTGFTQKESAVFNFTGLKQVDKLTVNLGYVTENAAALCFPDLEEVTGLLTLSEGSYGNFKQIEPVQLPVLRKVGALTY
;
A
#
# COMPACT_ATOMS: atom_id res chain seq x y z
N SER A 1 43.88 -5.70 -3.83
CA SER A 1 44.68 -5.82 -2.60
C SER A 1 46.16 -5.91 -2.92
N LEU A 2 47.02 -5.61 -1.98
CA LEU A 2 48.46 -5.86 -2.01
C LEU A 2 48.84 -7.06 -1.10
N GLU A 3 47.90 -7.97 -0.95
CA GLU A 3 48.11 -9.27 -0.30
C GLU A 3 48.87 -10.20 -1.23
N ASN A 4 49.76 -10.99 -0.66
CA ASN A 4 50.65 -11.95 -1.37
C ASN A 4 51.53 -11.30 -2.45
N VAL A 5 51.92 -10.04 -2.26
CA VAL A 5 52.94 -9.38 -3.08
C VAL A 5 54.32 -9.76 -2.54
N GLU A 6 55.17 -10.32 -3.37
CA GLU A 6 56.54 -10.61 -3.02
C GLU A 6 57.37 -9.33 -3.18
N VAL A 7 58.02 -8.90 -2.12
CA VAL A 7 58.88 -7.69 -2.10
C VAL A 7 60.26 -8.08 -1.66
N GLU A 8 61.21 -7.86 -2.55
CA GLU A 8 62.63 -8.13 -2.28
C GLU A 8 63.33 -6.88 -1.74
N PHE A 9 64.03 -7.04 -0.66
CA PHE A 9 64.86 -6.00 -0.06
C PHE A 9 66.33 -6.41 -0.14
N THR A 10 67.17 -5.51 -0.64
CA THR A 10 68.60 -5.69 -0.61
C THR A 10 69.18 -4.84 0.52
N ALA A 11 69.86 -5.47 1.45
CA ALA A 11 70.60 -4.80 2.53
C ALA A 11 72.09 -4.98 2.33
N SER A 12 72.88 -4.12 3.00
CA SER A 12 74.35 -4.25 2.98
C SER A 12 74.80 -5.59 3.60
N GLU A 13 75.94 -6.06 3.19
CA GLU A 13 76.50 -7.31 3.70
C GLU A 13 76.56 -7.31 5.25
N ASN A 14 76.09 -8.40 5.86
CA ASN A 14 75.95 -8.59 7.30
C ASN A 14 75.04 -7.62 8.04
N ALA A 15 74.17 -6.89 7.33
CA ALA A 15 73.06 -6.14 7.95
C ALA A 15 71.85 -7.05 8.17
N THR A 16 71.08 -6.78 9.23
CA THR A 16 69.80 -7.44 9.47
C THR A 16 68.66 -6.47 9.24
N LEU A 17 67.52 -6.98 8.78
CA LEU A 17 66.31 -6.23 8.50
C LEU A 17 65.18 -6.76 9.41
N SER A 18 64.48 -5.86 10.10
CA SER A 18 63.32 -6.21 10.94
C SER A 18 62.18 -5.25 10.73
N PRO A 19 60.91 -5.73 10.58
CA PRO A 19 60.55 -7.14 10.43
C PRO A 19 61.09 -7.76 9.16
N ASP A 20 61.13 -9.09 9.07
CA ASP A 20 61.46 -9.79 7.83
C ASP A 20 60.40 -9.49 6.76
N PRO A 21 60.81 -8.96 5.58
CA PRO A 21 59.84 -8.68 4.50
C PRO A 21 59.03 -9.90 4.06
N ALA A 22 59.62 -11.09 4.13
CA ALA A 22 58.94 -12.34 3.79
C ALA A 22 57.80 -12.69 4.74
N SER A 23 57.74 -12.05 5.92
CA SER A 23 56.65 -12.22 6.91
C SER A 23 55.48 -11.27 6.69
N ILE A 24 55.50 -10.43 5.67
CA ILE A 24 54.45 -9.43 5.42
C ILE A 24 53.47 -9.96 4.39
N ASP A 25 52.24 -10.24 4.84
CA ASP A 25 51.16 -10.74 3.98
C ASP A 25 50.43 -9.62 3.22
N ASP A 26 50.39 -8.38 3.77
CA ASP A 26 49.67 -7.22 3.19
C ASP A 26 50.60 -5.99 3.14
N TRP A 27 50.98 -5.58 1.94
CA TRP A 27 51.79 -4.40 1.68
C TRP A 27 51.02 -3.12 1.44
N GLY A 28 49.68 -3.14 1.56
CA GLY A 28 48.80 -1.98 1.37
C GLY A 28 48.87 -0.93 2.49
N LYS A 29 49.62 -1.20 3.56
CA LYS A 29 49.81 -0.29 4.71
C LYS A 29 51.24 0.18 4.81
N GLU A 30 51.45 1.41 5.33
CA GLU A 30 52.79 1.90 5.66
C GLU A 30 53.43 0.96 6.68
N ARG A 31 54.66 0.54 6.39
CA ARG A 31 55.48 -0.32 7.25
C ARG A 31 56.79 0.39 7.60
N THR A 32 57.27 0.17 8.80
CA THR A 32 58.59 0.65 9.24
C THR A 32 59.53 -0.53 9.36
N PHE A 33 60.60 -0.50 8.61
CA PHE A 33 61.66 -1.48 8.65
C PHE A 33 62.91 -0.87 9.31
N THR A 34 63.53 -1.60 10.22
CA THR A 34 64.75 -1.20 10.86
C THR A 34 65.90 -2.02 10.29
N VAL A 35 66.86 -1.35 9.72
CA VAL A 35 68.09 -1.96 9.23
C VAL A 35 69.14 -1.80 10.36
N THR A 36 69.69 -2.91 10.81
CA THR A 36 70.78 -2.92 11.81
C THR A 36 72.01 -3.45 11.15
N SER A 37 73.06 -2.64 11.14
CA SER A 37 74.37 -3.00 10.61
C SER A 37 75.13 -3.91 11.58
N TYR A 38 76.24 -4.52 11.09
CA TYR A 38 77.05 -5.44 11.86
C TYR A 38 77.66 -4.80 13.13
N ASN A 39 77.80 -3.48 13.17
CA ASN A 39 78.30 -2.73 14.31
C ASN A 39 77.17 -2.26 15.29
N GLN A 40 75.99 -2.83 15.15
CA GLN A 40 74.77 -2.56 15.94
C GLN A 40 74.19 -1.15 15.75
N ALA A 41 74.62 -0.40 14.76
CA ALA A 41 73.97 0.86 14.44
C ALA A 41 72.67 0.57 13.65
N SER A 42 71.59 1.19 14.10
CA SER A 42 70.27 0.95 13.52
C SER A 42 69.68 2.21 12.90
N ARG A 43 68.96 2.03 11.78
CA ARG A 43 68.21 3.10 11.14
C ARG A 43 66.86 2.55 10.66
N SER A 44 65.78 3.30 10.89
CA SER A 44 64.44 2.92 10.47
C SER A 44 64.03 3.67 9.21
N TYR A 45 63.35 2.96 8.33
CA TYR A 45 62.78 3.46 7.09
C TYR A 45 61.32 3.11 7.02
N LYS A 46 60.51 4.05 6.51
CA LYS A 46 59.08 3.82 6.26
C LYS A 46 58.88 3.49 4.79
N TYR A 47 58.15 2.43 4.53
CA TYR A 47 57.77 1.99 3.21
C TYR A 47 56.26 1.86 3.09
N ILE A 48 55.78 2.27 1.91
CA ILE A 48 54.44 1.99 1.44
C ILE A 48 54.51 1.51 0.01
N VAL A 49 53.89 0.42 -0.32
CA VAL A 49 53.78 -0.04 -1.71
C VAL A 49 52.56 0.62 -2.33
N ILE A 50 52.80 1.46 -3.32
CA ILE A 50 51.76 2.14 -4.07
C ILE A 50 51.58 1.38 -5.41
N ARG A 51 50.35 0.86 -5.59
CA ARG A 51 49.98 0.27 -6.87
C ARG A 51 49.73 1.39 -7.88
N THR A 52 50.51 1.47 -8.91
CA THR A 52 50.27 2.39 -10.02
C THR A 52 49.38 1.72 -11.04
N LEU A 53 48.19 2.31 -11.30
CA LEU A 53 47.30 1.88 -12.37
C LEU A 53 47.82 2.43 -13.70
N VAL A 54 47.95 1.54 -14.72
CA VAL A 54 48.20 1.97 -16.10
C VAL A 54 46.88 2.44 -16.68
N ALA A 55 46.73 3.75 -16.85
CA ALA A 55 45.46 4.37 -17.24
C ALA A 55 45.40 4.62 -18.76
N GLN A 56 44.20 4.38 -19.31
CA GLN A 56 43.77 4.82 -20.63
C GLN A 56 42.86 6.04 -20.46
N ALA A 57 43.29 7.18 -21.02
CA ALA A 57 42.48 8.38 -21.08
C ALA A 57 41.33 8.24 -22.09
N GLY A 58 40.16 8.82 -21.77
CA GLY A 58 38.99 8.85 -22.64
C GLY A 58 38.23 7.53 -22.73
N ASP A 59 37.27 7.50 -23.64
CA ASP A 59 36.39 6.35 -23.85
C ASP A 59 37.09 5.24 -24.64
N VAL A 60 36.74 4.00 -24.35
CA VAL A 60 37.22 2.80 -25.04
C VAL A 60 36.01 2.05 -25.62
N VAL A 61 36.06 1.74 -26.90
CA VAL A 61 35.05 0.98 -27.62
C VAL A 61 35.72 -0.28 -28.21
N LEU A 62 35.18 -1.45 -27.82
CA LEU A 62 35.72 -2.76 -28.22
C LEU A 62 34.59 -3.55 -28.86
N THR A 63 34.65 -3.71 -30.19
CA THR A 63 33.58 -4.33 -30.98
C THR A 63 34.03 -5.61 -31.69
N THR A 64 35.32 -5.85 -31.76
CA THR A 64 35.90 -7.05 -32.40
C THR A 64 36.91 -7.73 -31.47
N PRO A 65 37.21 -9.04 -31.70
CA PRO A 65 38.24 -9.75 -30.95
C PRO A 65 39.62 -9.10 -31.07
N GLU A 66 39.98 -8.60 -32.28
CA GLU A 66 41.28 -7.96 -32.54
C GLU A 66 41.44 -6.66 -31.74
N GLU A 67 40.37 -5.88 -31.59
CA GLU A 67 40.39 -4.67 -30.75
C GLU A 67 40.62 -5.03 -29.28
N ILE A 68 40.00 -6.13 -28.79
CA ILE A 68 40.21 -6.62 -27.41
C ILE A 68 41.64 -7.06 -27.18
N GLU A 69 42.23 -7.86 -28.09
CA GLU A 69 43.60 -8.32 -27.98
C GLU A 69 44.60 -7.13 -28.06
N THR A 70 44.36 -6.19 -28.97
CA THR A 70 45.20 -4.97 -29.10
C THR A 70 45.12 -4.12 -27.82
N PHE A 71 43.96 -3.97 -27.22
CA PHE A 71 43.80 -3.25 -25.96
C PHE A 71 44.48 -3.99 -24.81
N ALA A 72 44.30 -5.28 -24.71
CA ALA A 72 44.86 -6.13 -23.66
C ALA A 72 46.38 -6.14 -23.65
N ALA A 73 47.03 -6.17 -24.85
CA ALA A 73 48.48 -6.13 -24.98
C ALA A 73 49.12 -4.89 -24.32
N ARG A 74 48.37 -3.84 -24.07
CA ARG A 74 48.81 -2.61 -23.40
C ARG A 74 48.81 -2.70 -21.88
N SER A 75 48.36 -3.82 -21.30
CA SER A 75 48.26 -4.06 -19.85
C SER A 75 47.55 -2.95 -19.07
N ILE A 76 46.56 -2.33 -19.68
CA ILE A 76 45.75 -1.27 -19.08
C ILE A 76 44.88 -1.87 -17.99
N ASN A 77 44.91 -1.25 -16.81
CA ASN A 77 44.09 -1.69 -15.69
C ASN A 77 43.10 -0.62 -15.21
N LYS A 78 43.13 0.60 -15.76
CA LYS A 78 42.18 1.68 -15.52
C LYS A 78 41.77 2.35 -16.83
N ILE A 79 40.48 2.59 -17.02
CA ILE A 79 39.91 3.45 -18.08
C ILE A 79 39.35 4.69 -17.39
N GLU A 80 39.77 5.91 -17.81
CA GLU A 80 39.30 7.17 -17.25
C GLU A 80 37.93 7.59 -17.83
N GLY A 81 37.60 7.11 -19.03
CA GLY A 81 36.29 7.31 -19.68
C GLY A 81 35.37 6.11 -19.54
N ASN A 82 34.50 5.94 -20.52
CA ASN A 82 33.55 4.82 -20.62
C ASN A 82 34.22 3.60 -21.32
N LEU A 83 33.72 2.40 -21.01
CA LEU A 83 34.00 1.17 -21.72
C LEU A 83 32.75 0.67 -22.42
N VAL A 84 32.78 0.57 -23.74
CA VAL A 84 31.67 0.04 -24.55
C VAL A 84 32.11 -1.26 -25.20
N ILE A 85 31.41 -2.35 -24.96
CA ILE A 85 31.65 -3.68 -25.49
C ILE A 85 30.51 -4.06 -26.44
N GLY A 86 30.84 -4.47 -27.66
CA GLY A 86 29.90 -4.80 -28.72
C GLY A 86 29.20 -3.57 -29.34
N LYS A 87 28.29 -3.82 -30.27
CA LYS A 87 27.56 -2.79 -31.01
C LYS A 87 26.05 -2.79 -30.65
N PRO A 88 25.36 -1.65 -30.80
CA PRO A 88 23.89 -1.62 -30.70
C PRO A 88 23.23 -2.51 -31.76
N LEU A 89 22.05 -3.07 -31.45
CA LEU A 89 21.27 -3.84 -32.45
C LEU A 89 20.93 -2.99 -33.68
N GLY A 90 21.04 -3.58 -34.85
CA GLY A 90 20.72 -2.94 -36.13
C GLY A 90 21.90 -2.55 -37.00
N THR A 91 23.15 -2.77 -36.55
CA THR A 91 24.37 -2.36 -37.23
C THR A 91 25.18 -3.49 -37.83
N VAL A 92 24.70 -4.64 -38.09
CA VAL A 92 25.34 -5.78 -38.80
C VAL A 92 25.21 -7.11 -38.03
N LYS A 93 24.99 -8.18 -38.77
CA LYS A 93 24.63 -9.51 -38.26
C LYS A 93 25.86 -10.38 -37.84
N GLU A 94 27.05 -9.87 -37.89
CA GLU A 94 28.26 -10.66 -37.72
C GLU A 94 29.22 -10.07 -36.69
N ASP A 95 28.79 -10.05 -35.42
CA ASP A 95 29.76 -9.83 -34.37
C ASP A 95 30.12 -11.16 -33.72
N SER A 96 31.33 -11.58 -33.96
CA SER A 96 31.99 -12.75 -33.38
C SER A 96 32.58 -12.46 -31.98
N LEU A 97 32.16 -11.41 -31.31
CA LEU A 97 32.67 -11.07 -29.98
C LEU A 97 32.06 -11.98 -28.93
N VAL A 98 32.76 -13.06 -28.59
CA VAL A 98 32.30 -14.13 -27.71
C VAL A 98 33.09 -14.24 -26.41
N SER A 99 34.22 -13.50 -26.28
CA SER A 99 35.06 -13.59 -25.09
C SER A 99 35.66 -12.23 -24.72
N LEU A 100 35.75 -11.96 -23.43
CA LEU A 100 36.45 -10.80 -22.85
C LEU A 100 37.69 -11.23 -22.05
N ALA A 101 38.07 -12.51 -22.09
CA ALA A 101 39.17 -13.06 -21.28
C ALA A 101 40.47 -12.25 -21.31
N PRO A 102 40.89 -11.65 -22.45
CA PRO A 102 42.10 -10.83 -22.48
C PRO A 102 42.05 -9.57 -21.61
N LEU A 103 40.83 -9.07 -21.24
CA LEU A 103 40.64 -7.87 -20.41
C LEU A 103 40.89 -8.10 -18.91
N SER A 104 41.41 -9.26 -18.52
CA SER A 104 41.61 -9.66 -17.12
C SER A 104 42.52 -8.76 -16.28
N SER A 105 43.29 -7.88 -16.92
CA SER A 105 44.09 -6.84 -16.23
C SER A 105 43.25 -5.67 -15.73
N LEU A 106 42.02 -5.49 -16.26
CA LEU A 106 41.19 -4.32 -15.99
C LEU A 106 40.59 -4.36 -14.57
N LYS A 107 40.77 -3.25 -13.82
CA LYS A 107 40.34 -3.12 -12.43
C LYS A 107 39.40 -1.96 -12.19
N GLU A 108 39.50 -0.91 -12.97
CA GLU A 108 38.70 0.30 -12.79
C GLU A 108 38.24 0.86 -14.13
N VAL A 109 36.97 1.25 -14.21
CA VAL A 109 36.40 2.08 -15.27
C VAL A 109 35.73 3.28 -14.60
N ALA A 110 36.33 4.47 -14.70
CA ALA A 110 35.82 5.66 -14.05
C ALA A 110 34.46 6.08 -14.61
N GLY A 111 34.24 5.86 -15.91
CA GLY A 111 32.93 6.02 -16.56
C GLY A 111 32.05 4.79 -16.48
N ARG A 112 31.11 4.67 -17.41
CA ARG A 112 30.17 3.55 -17.50
C ARG A 112 30.72 2.38 -18.31
N VAL A 113 30.53 1.18 -17.83
CA VAL A 113 30.68 -0.05 -18.63
C VAL A 113 29.35 -0.34 -19.31
N THR A 114 29.34 -0.47 -20.62
CA THR A 114 28.17 -0.82 -21.42
C THR A 114 28.42 -2.10 -22.19
N ILE A 115 27.60 -3.13 -21.94
CA ILE A 115 27.61 -4.37 -22.72
C ILE A 115 26.44 -4.30 -23.70
N ASN A 116 26.74 -4.18 -24.96
CA ASN A 116 25.74 -4.07 -26.03
C ASN A 116 25.18 -5.43 -26.47
N PRO A 117 24.00 -5.44 -27.10
CA PRO A 117 23.28 -6.66 -27.46
C PRO A 117 23.99 -7.60 -28.45
N THR A 118 24.98 -7.13 -29.17
CA THR A 118 25.75 -7.95 -30.12
C THR A 118 26.86 -8.79 -29.47
N PHE A 119 27.14 -8.58 -28.17
CA PHE A 119 28.02 -9.49 -27.43
C PHE A 119 27.37 -10.87 -27.30
N ALA A 120 28.06 -11.90 -27.79
CA ALA A 120 27.57 -13.28 -27.87
C ALA A 120 28.30 -14.23 -26.91
N GLY A 121 29.03 -13.69 -25.92
CA GLY A 121 29.71 -14.50 -24.89
C GLY A 121 28.73 -15.09 -23.91
N VAL A 122 29.08 -16.25 -23.34
CA VAL A 122 28.30 -16.94 -22.32
C VAL A 122 28.52 -16.41 -20.91
N SER A 123 29.63 -15.70 -20.70
CA SER A 123 30.05 -15.08 -19.43
C SER A 123 30.71 -13.73 -19.68
N LEU A 124 30.96 -12.98 -18.60
CA LEU A 124 31.78 -11.77 -18.61
C LEU A 124 33.20 -12.04 -18.16
N ASP A 125 33.71 -13.25 -18.37
CA ASP A 125 35.11 -13.62 -18.06
C ASP A 125 36.08 -12.67 -18.75
N GLY A 126 37.02 -12.12 -17.98
CA GLY A 126 37.88 -10.99 -18.36
C GLY A 126 37.55 -9.72 -17.59
N LEU A 127 36.33 -9.59 -17.07
CA LEU A 127 35.96 -8.46 -16.21
C LEU A 127 35.89 -8.84 -14.71
N GLN A 128 36.25 -10.06 -14.36
CA GLN A 128 36.17 -10.57 -12.96
C GLN A 128 37.05 -9.80 -11.97
N ASN A 129 38.07 -9.09 -12.47
CA ASN A 129 39.00 -8.30 -11.65
C ASN A 129 38.58 -6.82 -11.50
N LEU A 130 37.43 -6.43 -12.05
CA LEU A 130 36.90 -5.09 -11.83
C LEU A 130 36.62 -4.88 -10.34
N GLU A 131 37.14 -3.79 -9.78
CA GLU A 131 36.97 -3.36 -8.40
C GLU A 131 35.97 -2.20 -8.30
N SER A 132 35.94 -1.28 -9.29
CA SER A 132 35.02 -0.17 -9.33
C SER A 132 34.65 0.27 -10.74
N VAL A 133 33.42 0.73 -10.91
CA VAL A 133 32.93 1.32 -12.16
C VAL A 133 32.08 2.56 -11.87
N GLY A 134 32.09 3.56 -12.78
CA GLY A 134 31.22 4.73 -12.68
C GLY A 134 29.74 4.40 -12.89
N GLY A 135 29.44 3.43 -13.74
CA GLY A 135 28.13 2.82 -13.93
C GLY A 135 28.26 1.50 -14.67
N PHE A 136 27.24 0.65 -14.63
CA PHE A 136 27.26 -0.62 -15.36
C PHE A 136 25.90 -0.86 -16.02
N THR A 137 25.89 -1.06 -17.32
CA THR A 137 24.66 -1.25 -18.08
C THR A 137 24.78 -2.39 -19.07
N MET A 138 23.92 -3.37 -18.96
CA MET A 138 23.71 -4.40 -19.95
C MET A 138 22.46 -4.05 -20.73
N LEU A 139 22.59 -3.90 -22.06
CA LEU A 139 21.47 -3.47 -22.91
C LEU A 139 20.89 -4.65 -23.67
N ALA A 140 19.91 -5.32 -23.10
CA ALA A 140 19.05 -6.22 -23.88
C ALA A 140 17.87 -5.41 -24.43
N ARG A 141 17.87 -5.12 -25.73
CA ARG A 141 16.78 -4.36 -26.36
C ARG A 141 15.57 -5.25 -26.61
N ALA A 142 14.41 -4.84 -26.11
CA ALA A 142 13.13 -5.34 -26.62
C ALA A 142 12.92 -4.75 -28.02
N SER A 143 12.79 -5.57 -29.06
CA SER A 143 12.17 -5.14 -30.32
C SER A 143 10.67 -5.39 -30.23
N GLU A 144 9.86 -4.66 -31.00
CA GLU A 144 8.41 -4.90 -31.16
C GLU A 144 8.10 -6.35 -31.61
N TYR A 145 9.10 -7.08 -32.11
CA TYR A 145 9.01 -8.45 -32.61
C TYR A 145 9.74 -9.49 -31.74
N GLY A 146 10.06 -9.18 -30.49
CA GLY A 146 10.60 -10.17 -29.55
C GLY A 146 12.07 -10.55 -29.77
N ALA A 147 12.87 -9.77 -30.51
CA ALA A 147 14.31 -9.99 -30.61
C ALA A 147 15.01 -9.46 -29.34
N TYR A 148 15.64 -10.36 -28.61
CA TYR A 148 16.37 -10.07 -27.37
C TYR A 148 17.88 -10.04 -27.65
N GLY A 149 18.58 -9.05 -27.10
CA GLY A 149 20.04 -9.04 -27.06
C GLY A 149 20.56 -9.82 -25.86
N LEU A 150 21.86 -10.11 -25.87
CA LEU A 150 22.54 -10.88 -24.82
C LEU A 150 21.91 -12.25 -24.57
N ARG A 151 21.53 -12.96 -25.63
CA ARG A 151 20.84 -14.27 -25.56
C ARG A 151 21.73 -15.38 -25.00
N ASP A 152 23.02 -15.33 -25.32
CA ASP A 152 23.97 -16.36 -24.99
C ASP A 152 24.57 -16.17 -23.60
N LEU A 153 24.47 -14.96 -23.03
CA LEU A 153 25.00 -14.64 -21.71
C LEU A 153 24.20 -15.39 -20.62
N LYS A 154 24.89 -16.28 -19.91
CA LYS A 154 24.31 -17.10 -18.84
C LYS A 154 24.80 -16.70 -17.45
N GLU A 155 25.96 -16.08 -17.37
CA GLU A 155 26.61 -15.79 -16.11
C GLU A 155 27.18 -14.37 -16.09
N MET A 156 26.92 -13.66 -15.00
CA MET A 156 27.57 -12.40 -14.66
C MET A 156 28.34 -12.62 -13.36
N VAL A 157 29.65 -12.84 -13.47
CA VAL A 157 30.53 -13.13 -12.33
C VAL A 157 31.56 -12.01 -12.21
N LEU A 158 31.32 -11.06 -11.30
CA LEU A 158 32.21 -9.93 -11.00
C LEU A 158 32.52 -9.90 -9.49
N PRO A 159 33.25 -10.93 -9.00
CA PRO A 159 33.38 -11.20 -7.57
C PRO A 159 34.24 -10.17 -6.81
N ASN A 160 34.94 -9.31 -7.53
CA ASN A 160 35.79 -8.26 -6.96
C ASN A 160 35.14 -6.86 -7.05
N LEU A 161 34.01 -6.71 -7.77
CA LEU A 161 33.36 -5.42 -7.96
C LEU A 161 32.76 -4.95 -6.63
N ARG A 162 33.31 -3.87 -6.06
CA ARG A 162 32.91 -3.30 -4.77
C ARG A 162 31.98 -2.10 -4.92
N LYS A 163 32.14 -1.32 -6.00
CA LYS A 163 31.42 -0.05 -6.16
C LYS A 163 30.95 0.17 -7.58
N VAL A 164 29.70 0.54 -7.71
CA VAL A 164 29.10 1.13 -8.91
C VAL A 164 28.70 2.57 -8.56
N GLY A 165 29.30 3.57 -9.22
CA GLY A 165 29.15 4.98 -8.86
C GLY A 165 27.80 5.60 -9.23
N SER A 166 27.09 5.03 -10.23
CA SER A 166 25.76 5.44 -10.66
C SER A 166 24.86 4.19 -10.79
N ASP A 167 24.12 4.06 -11.89
CA ASP A 167 23.20 2.94 -12.07
C ASP A 167 23.89 1.62 -12.39
N LEU A 168 23.34 0.55 -11.86
CA LEU A 168 23.61 -0.83 -12.22
C LEU A 168 22.36 -1.42 -12.91
N VAL A 169 22.44 -1.62 -14.22
CA VAL A 169 21.34 -2.19 -15.02
C VAL A 169 21.77 -3.53 -15.60
N ILE A 170 21.13 -4.59 -15.12
CA ILE A 170 21.35 -5.96 -15.59
C ILE A 170 20.16 -6.35 -16.45
N SER A 171 20.36 -6.35 -17.78
CA SER A 171 19.31 -6.70 -18.72
C SER A 171 19.84 -7.73 -19.71
N ALA A 172 19.34 -8.97 -19.61
CA ALA A 172 19.70 -10.08 -20.49
C ALA A 172 18.46 -10.95 -20.75
N ASP A 173 18.47 -11.75 -21.82
CA ASP A 173 17.34 -12.65 -22.08
C ASP A 173 17.28 -13.78 -21.03
N THR A 174 18.39 -14.46 -20.80
CA THR A 174 18.48 -15.54 -19.82
C THR A 174 19.80 -15.44 -19.08
N LEU A 175 19.74 -15.09 -17.80
CA LEU A 175 20.92 -14.92 -16.95
C LEU A 175 20.76 -15.80 -15.71
N TYR A 176 21.36 -16.98 -15.73
CA TYR A 176 21.16 -17.98 -14.68
C TYR A 176 21.86 -17.64 -13.37
N SER A 177 23.01 -16.95 -13.44
CA SER A 177 23.82 -16.64 -12.27
C SER A 177 24.31 -15.19 -12.28
N VAL A 178 24.16 -14.54 -11.13
CA VAL A 178 24.71 -13.20 -10.86
C VAL A 178 25.53 -13.29 -9.58
N ASP A 179 26.85 -13.15 -9.71
CA ASP A 179 27.78 -13.13 -8.57
C ASP A 179 28.42 -11.76 -8.44
N LEU A 180 27.94 -10.99 -7.48
CA LEU A 180 28.41 -9.67 -7.09
C LEU A 180 28.72 -9.65 -5.59
N ARG A 181 29.29 -10.76 -5.08
CA ARG A 181 29.50 -10.99 -3.64
C ARG A 181 30.30 -9.93 -2.91
N ALA A 182 31.15 -9.18 -3.62
CA ALA A 182 31.93 -8.08 -3.03
C ALA A 182 31.27 -6.71 -3.19
N LEU A 183 30.13 -6.59 -3.90
CA LEU A 183 29.49 -5.30 -4.17
C LEU A 183 28.96 -4.69 -2.87
N GLU A 184 29.53 -3.55 -2.48
CA GLU A 184 29.20 -2.83 -1.24
C GLU A 184 28.18 -1.71 -1.49
N SER A 185 28.26 -1.04 -2.66
CA SER A 185 27.39 0.11 -2.93
C SER A 185 27.07 0.33 -4.40
N VAL A 186 25.83 0.80 -4.64
CA VAL A 186 25.34 1.32 -5.92
C VAL A 186 24.90 2.76 -5.71
N GLY A 187 25.58 3.71 -6.39
CA GLY A 187 25.35 5.15 -6.25
C GLY A 187 24.11 5.68 -6.97
N GLY A 188 23.48 4.87 -7.81
CA GLY A 188 22.20 5.13 -8.48
C GLY A 188 21.21 3.99 -8.24
N SER A 189 20.42 3.67 -9.27
CA SER A 189 19.45 2.57 -9.22
C SER A 189 20.10 1.22 -9.55
N PHE A 190 19.60 0.17 -8.91
CA PHE A 190 19.94 -1.21 -9.25
C PHE A 190 18.70 -1.89 -9.84
N THR A 191 18.76 -2.16 -11.14
CA THR A 191 17.65 -2.73 -11.91
C THR A 191 18.05 -4.06 -12.52
N ILE A 192 17.19 -5.05 -12.38
CA ILE A 192 17.34 -6.37 -12.98
C ILE A 192 16.14 -6.67 -13.86
N GLU A 193 16.38 -6.85 -15.15
CA GLU A 193 15.39 -7.14 -16.18
C GLU A 193 15.81 -8.38 -16.98
N THR A 194 15.36 -9.55 -16.56
CA THR A 194 15.70 -10.82 -17.21
C THR A 194 14.54 -11.80 -17.11
N ARG A 195 14.59 -12.92 -17.83
CA ARG A 195 13.56 -13.96 -17.75
C ARG A 195 13.84 -15.03 -16.72
N ASP A 196 15.10 -15.39 -16.51
CA ASP A 196 15.47 -16.49 -15.60
C ASP A 196 16.75 -16.14 -14.86
N VAL A 197 16.65 -15.93 -13.53
CA VAL A 197 17.78 -15.84 -12.61
C VAL A 197 17.63 -16.93 -11.57
N ARG A 198 18.59 -17.87 -11.52
CA ARG A 198 18.51 -19.02 -10.61
C ARG A 198 19.29 -18.82 -9.33
N SER A 199 20.37 -18.05 -9.42
CA SER A 199 21.20 -17.70 -8.26
C SER A 199 21.67 -16.26 -8.33
N MET A 200 21.75 -15.63 -7.16
CA MET A 200 22.23 -14.26 -7.01
C MET A 200 22.95 -14.13 -5.68
N ASP A 201 24.19 -13.64 -5.73
CA ASP A 201 24.97 -13.33 -4.53
C ASP A 201 25.22 -11.81 -4.47
N LEU A 202 24.59 -11.16 -3.49
CA LEU A 202 24.70 -9.74 -3.17
C LEU A 202 25.07 -9.56 -1.68
N SER A 203 25.78 -10.53 -1.10
CA SER A 203 25.97 -10.66 0.35
C SER A 203 26.75 -9.52 1.01
N ALA A 204 27.52 -8.73 0.25
CA ALA A 204 28.23 -7.57 0.77
C ALA A 204 27.47 -6.25 0.61
N LEU A 205 26.35 -6.21 -0.15
CA LEU A 205 25.66 -4.98 -0.53
C LEU A 205 25.05 -4.29 0.69
N GLN A 206 25.44 -3.02 0.92
CA GLN A 206 25.05 -2.22 2.08
C GLN A 206 24.10 -1.09 1.72
N VAL A 207 24.29 -0.45 0.56
CA VAL A 207 23.56 0.75 0.17
C VAL A 207 23.26 0.75 -1.32
N ILE A 208 22.02 1.09 -1.66
CA ILE A 208 21.57 1.50 -2.98
C ILE A 208 21.03 2.91 -2.85
N ALA A 209 21.66 3.90 -3.49
CA ALA A 209 21.23 5.29 -3.36
C ALA A 209 19.93 5.61 -4.13
N GLY A 210 19.68 4.89 -5.23
CA GLY A 210 18.45 4.96 -6.01
C GLY A 210 17.49 3.83 -5.71
N LYS A 211 16.78 3.38 -6.75
CA LYS A 211 15.76 2.33 -6.71
C LYS A 211 16.40 0.93 -6.78
N PHE A 212 15.82 -0.01 -6.05
CA PHE A 212 16.08 -1.44 -6.20
C PHE A 212 14.87 -2.10 -6.88
N SER A 213 15.06 -2.55 -8.11
CA SER A 213 13.94 -3.04 -8.92
C SER A 213 14.24 -4.39 -9.56
N PHE A 214 13.32 -5.31 -9.35
CA PHE A 214 13.24 -6.56 -10.07
C PHE A 214 11.99 -6.57 -10.92
N SER A 215 12.14 -6.58 -12.24
CA SER A 215 11.03 -6.68 -13.17
C SER A 215 11.27 -7.78 -14.19
N GLY A 216 10.24 -8.60 -14.41
CA GLY A 216 10.23 -9.60 -15.49
C GLY A 216 9.90 -8.94 -16.82
N ARG A 217 10.64 -9.25 -17.87
CA ARG A 217 10.20 -8.95 -19.24
C ARG A 217 8.94 -9.74 -19.56
N ASN A 218 7.90 -9.08 -20.02
CA ASN A 218 6.60 -9.68 -20.32
C ASN A 218 5.88 -10.36 -19.13
N GLY A 219 6.15 -9.93 -17.91
CA GLY A 219 5.42 -10.36 -16.72
C GLY A 219 5.78 -11.73 -16.14
N ASN A 220 6.71 -12.48 -16.74
CA ASN A 220 7.08 -13.82 -16.28
C ASN A 220 8.59 -13.89 -16.02
N MET A 221 9.00 -13.61 -14.79
CA MET A 221 10.39 -13.73 -14.38
C MET A 221 10.59 -14.89 -13.40
N LEU A 222 11.52 -15.78 -13.73
CA LEU A 222 11.95 -16.84 -12.84
C LEU A 222 13.08 -16.31 -11.95
N PHE A 223 12.72 -15.95 -10.73
CA PHE A 223 13.66 -15.48 -9.69
C PHE A 223 14.35 -16.66 -8.99
N PRO A 224 15.48 -16.42 -8.28
CA PRO A 224 15.99 -17.40 -7.34
C PRO A 224 14.91 -17.72 -6.29
N GLU A 225 14.89 -18.97 -5.81
CA GLU A 225 13.93 -19.38 -4.76
C GLU A 225 14.14 -18.59 -3.46
N ARG A 226 15.37 -18.17 -3.21
CA ARG A 226 15.75 -17.34 -2.07
C ARG A 226 16.62 -16.17 -2.53
N LEU A 227 16.22 -14.96 -2.14
CA LEU A 227 17.03 -13.75 -2.25
C LEU A 227 17.28 -13.19 -0.86
N GLU A 228 18.57 -13.08 -0.50
CA GLU A 228 19.00 -12.54 0.79
C GLU A 228 20.03 -11.43 0.58
N LEU A 229 19.78 -10.28 1.21
CA LEU A 229 20.68 -9.13 1.24
C LEU A 229 21.02 -8.80 2.70
N PRO A 230 21.92 -9.57 3.32
CA PRO A 230 22.09 -9.58 4.77
C PRO A 230 22.68 -8.28 5.35
N LYS A 231 23.29 -7.45 4.50
CA LYS A 231 23.93 -6.19 4.91
C LYS A 231 23.26 -4.95 4.34
N LEU A 232 22.24 -5.10 3.48
CA LEU A 232 21.57 -3.95 2.87
C LEU A 232 20.82 -3.17 3.94
N GLY A 233 21.37 -2.01 4.33
CA GLY A 233 20.80 -1.15 5.39
C GLY A 233 19.86 -0.07 4.85
N MET A 234 20.07 0.38 3.60
CA MET A 234 19.32 1.50 3.05
C MET A 234 19.10 1.36 1.53
N VAL A 235 17.89 1.71 1.10
CA VAL A 235 17.54 1.98 -0.30
C VAL A 235 16.99 3.40 -0.37
N GLY A 236 17.68 4.29 -1.10
CA GLY A 236 17.37 5.73 -1.12
C GLY A 236 16.07 6.08 -1.84
N ASP A 237 15.60 5.22 -2.75
CA ASP A 237 14.30 5.32 -3.42
C ASP A 237 13.48 4.05 -3.12
N LYS A 238 12.84 3.42 -4.08
CA LYS A 238 11.90 2.31 -3.87
C LYS A 238 12.54 0.93 -3.99
N VAL A 239 12.05 0.01 -3.19
CA VAL A 239 12.20 -1.43 -3.40
C VAL A 239 10.97 -1.92 -4.16
N GLU A 240 11.13 -2.38 -5.40
CA GLU A 240 10.02 -2.87 -6.23
C GLU A 240 10.29 -4.30 -6.71
N ILE A 241 9.45 -5.22 -6.26
CA ILE A 241 9.50 -6.63 -6.63
C ILE A 241 8.14 -7.06 -7.15
N ASN A 242 8.08 -7.27 -8.46
CA ASN A 242 6.84 -7.55 -9.16
C ASN A 242 6.87 -8.93 -9.82
N ASN A 243 5.88 -9.75 -9.53
CA ASN A 243 5.64 -11.06 -10.14
C ASN A 243 6.84 -12.04 -10.14
N PRO A 244 7.51 -12.28 -9.02
CA PRO A 244 8.59 -13.27 -8.90
C PRO A 244 8.01 -14.68 -8.79
N ILE A 245 7.93 -15.42 -9.90
CA ILE A 245 7.18 -16.68 -10.00
C ILE A 245 7.73 -17.81 -9.12
N ARG A 246 9.04 -17.81 -8.80
CA ARG A 246 9.71 -18.89 -8.04
C ARG A 246 10.11 -18.50 -6.63
N MET A 247 10.18 -17.22 -6.31
CA MET A 247 10.76 -16.74 -5.06
C MET A 247 9.90 -17.14 -3.86
N LYS A 248 10.45 -17.95 -2.99
CA LYS A 248 9.83 -18.38 -1.72
C LYS A 248 10.26 -17.52 -0.54
N GLU A 249 11.50 -17.03 -0.57
CA GLU A 249 12.07 -16.24 0.50
C GLU A 249 12.69 -14.94 -0.01
N LEU A 250 12.33 -13.83 0.62
CA LEU A 250 12.87 -12.50 0.38
C LEU A 250 13.32 -11.88 1.69
N LEU A 251 14.65 -11.76 1.90
CA LEU A 251 15.21 -11.44 3.21
C LEU A 251 16.09 -10.21 3.15
N PHE A 252 15.68 -9.16 3.86
CA PHE A 252 16.41 -7.91 4.08
C PHE A 252 16.61 -7.66 5.59
N PRO A 253 17.33 -8.53 6.31
CA PRO A 253 17.39 -8.51 7.77
C PRO A 253 18.11 -7.30 8.36
N ALA A 254 18.78 -6.48 7.54
CA ALA A 254 19.45 -5.27 7.97
C ALA A 254 18.79 -3.97 7.47
N LEU A 255 17.74 -4.06 6.64
CA LEU A 255 17.13 -2.89 6.01
C LEU A 255 16.42 -2.03 7.06
N THR A 256 16.89 -0.80 7.24
CA THR A 256 16.32 0.14 8.20
C THR A 256 15.43 1.20 7.56
N SER A 257 15.67 1.53 6.28
CA SER A 257 14.89 2.56 5.59
C SER A 257 14.83 2.36 4.08
N ALA A 258 13.70 2.77 3.49
CA ALA A 258 13.49 2.91 2.06
C ALA A 258 12.52 4.08 1.81
N ALA A 259 12.57 4.72 0.63
CA ALA A 259 11.55 5.71 0.29
C ALA A 259 10.19 5.03 0.12
N GLY A 260 10.12 3.92 -0.61
CA GLY A 260 8.91 3.11 -0.73
C GLY A 260 9.23 1.62 -0.85
N ILE A 261 8.25 0.77 -0.57
CA ILE A 261 8.36 -0.69 -0.76
C ILE A 261 7.12 -1.20 -1.46
N THR A 262 7.29 -1.93 -2.56
CA THR A 262 6.20 -2.58 -3.28
C THR A 262 6.53 -4.05 -3.53
N LEU A 263 5.75 -4.93 -2.93
CA LEU A 263 5.72 -6.37 -3.21
C LEU A 263 4.36 -6.71 -3.80
N GLN A 264 4.33 -7.18 -5.05
CA GLN A 264 3.06 -7.52 -5.67
C GLN A 264 3.14 -8.76 -6.56
N GLN A 265 2.00 -9.48 -6.66
CA GLN A 265 1.85 -10.67 -7.49
C GLN A 265 2.90 -11.76 -7.16
N THR A 266 3.23 -11.93 -5.89
CA THR A 266 4.23 -12.88 -5.42
C THR A 266 3.56 -14.17 -4.92
N GLY A 267 2.77 -14.82 -5.76
CA GLY A 267 1.88 -15.93 -5.37
C GLY A 267 2.54 -17.17 -4.75
N VAL A 268 3.85 -17.28 -4.79
CA VAL A 268 4.62 -18.39 -4.18
C VAL A 268 5.50 -17.96 -3.00
N LEU A 269 5.58 -16.67 -2.71
CA LEU A 269 6.38 -16.13 -1.62
C LEU A 269 5.78 -16.55 -0.27
N GLU A 270 6.62 -17.18 0.56
CA GLU A 270 6.22 -17.76 1.85
C GLU A 270 6.82 -16.98 3.02
N LYS A 271 8.02 -16.39 2.81
CA LYS A 271 8.74 -15.67 3.86
C LYS A 271 9.31 -14.35 3.37
N VAL A 272 9.06 -13.33 4.17
CA VAL A 272 9.62 -11.98 3.99
C VAL A 272 10.23 -11.52 5.30
N ASP A 273 11.44 -10.93 5.25
CA ASP A 273 12.08 -10.34 6.43
C ASP A 273 12.37 -8.86 6.20
N PHE A 274 11.65 -8.02 6.92
CA PHE A 274 11.85 -6.58 7.07
C PHE A 274 11.89 -6.18 8.55
N SER A 275 12.32 -7.09 9.42
CA SER A 275 12.23 -6.96 10.88
C SER A 275 13.00 -5.76 11.46
N GLN A 276 13.97 -5.22 10.74
CA GLN A 276 14.72 -4.03 11.17
C GLN A 276 14.23 -2.71 10.53
N LEU A 277 13.18 -2.77 9.70
CA LEU A 277 12.66 -1.59 9.01
C LEU A 277 12.05 -0.61 10.02
N ARG A 278 12.54 0.65 10.01
CA ARG A 278 12.12 1.71 10.93
C ARG A 278 11.28 2.79 10.28
N GLU A 279 11.55 3.05 9.01
CA GLU A 279 10.90 4.13 8.29
C GLU A 279 10.72 3.80 6.81
N VAL A 280 9.53 4.13 6.27
CA VAL A 280 9.24 4.16 4.85
C VAL A 280 8.61 5.52 4.55
N ALA A 281 9.35 6.38 3.83
CA ALA A 281 8.95 7.78 3.64
C ALA A 281 7.68 7.92 2.79
N GLU A 282 7.49 7.07 1.79
CA GLU A 282 6.30 7.00 0.94
C GLU A 282 5.40 5.82 1.37
N THR A 283 5.02 4.96 0.44
CA THR A 283 4.08 3.86 0.70
C THR A 283 4.79 2.51 0.78
N LEU A 284 4.43 1.73 1.80
CA LEU A 284 4.69 0.31 1.88
C LEU A 284 3.46 -0.44 1.38
N THR A 285 3.61 -1.14 0.25
CA THR A 285 2.51 -1.87 -0.43
C THR A 285 2.81 -3.36 -0.51
N LEU A 286 1.92 -4.17 0.03
CA LEU A 286 1.93 -5.63 -0.02
C LEU A 286 0.61 -6.08 -0.64
N GLN A 287 0.65 -6.67 -1.85
CA GLN A 287 -0.59 -7.10 -2.50
C GLN A 287 -0.40 -8.37 -3.32
N TRP A 288 -1.40 -9.26 -3.24
CA TRP A 288 -1.37 -10.59 -3.89
C TRP A 288 -0.15 -11.44 -3.52
N THR A 289 0.25 -11.39 -2.24
CA THR A 289 1.32 -12.22 -1.66
C THR A 289 0.71 -13.40 -0.90
N HIS A 290 -0.06 -14.23 -1.59
CA HIS A 290 -1.07 -15.13 -1.01
C HIS A 290 -0.58 -16.12 0.03
N ARG A 291 0.70 -16.55 0.01
CA ARG A 291 1.23 -17.57 0.91
C ARG A 291 2.00 -17.02 2.12
N VAL A 292 2.20 -15.74 2.18
CA VAL A 292 2.85 -15.11 3.35
C VAL A 292 1.86 -15.12 4.50
N LYS A 293 2.24 -15.74 5.62
CA LYS A 293 1.42 -15.85 6.82
C LYS A 293 1.65 -14.74 7.82
N GLU A 294 2.86 -14.22 7.87
CA GLU A 294 3.26 -13.21 8.84
C GLU A 294 4.16 -12.17 8.21
N TYR A 295 3.92 -10.90 8.56
CA TYR A 295 4.85 -9.80 8.34
C TYR A 295 5.30 -9.22 9.68
N ASP A 296 6.62 -9.19 9.90
CA ASP A 296 7.22 -8.53 11.06
C ASP A 296 7.75 -7.15 10.69
N PHE A 297 7.04 -6.13 11.16
CA PHE A 297 7.41 -4.72 11.09
C PHE A 297 7.52 -4.12 12.51
N SER A 298 7.97 -4.92 13.48
CA SER A 298 8.01 -4.55 14.89
C SER A 298 8.85 -3.31 15.19
N GLN A 299 9.78 -2.96 14.32
CA GLN A 299 10.62 -1.77 14.46
C GLN A 299 10.10 -0.56 13.67
N LEU A 300 9.04 -0.73 12.86
CA LEU A 300 8.51 0.35 12.00
C LEU A 300 7.82 1.41 12.86
N GLN A 301 8.35 2.63 12.84
CA GLN A 301 7.86 3.76 13.63
C GLN A 301 6.95 4.68 12.84
N SER A 302 7.28 4.90 11.57
CA SER A 302 6.51 5.77 10.69
C SER A 302 6.50 5.28 9.24
N VAL A 303 5.40 5.56 8.55
CA VAL A 303 5.24 5.25 7.13
C VAL A 303 4.39 6.33 6.46
N GLY A 304 4.75 6.74 5.23
CA GLY A 304 3.95 7.70 4.46
C GLY A 304 2.58 7.16 4.05
N GLY A 305 2.49 5.86 3.76
CA GLY A 305 1.26 5.10 3.56
C GLY A 305 1.50 3.62 3.78
N PHE A 306 0.53 2.91 4.33
CA PHE A 306 0.58 1.45 4.56
C PHE A 306 -0.58 0.78 3.85
N ARG A 307 -0.28 -0.12 2.92
CA ARG A 307 -1.30 -0.82 2.13
C ARG A 307 -1.05 -2.31 2.08
N VAL A 308 -1.99 -3.08 2.59
CA VAL A 308 -2.06 -4.54 2.48
C VAL A 308 -3.38 -4.91 1.81
N TYR A 309 -3.30 -5.63 0.69
CA TYR A 309 -4.48 -5.93 -0.10
C TYR A 309 -4.46 -7.35 -0.66
N TYR A 310 -5.53 -8.09 -0.41
CA TYR A 310 -5.80 -9.42 -0.95
C TYR A 310 -4.65 -10.41 -0.72
N ILE A 311 -4.44 -10.78 0.56
CA ILE A 311 -3.48 -11.80 0.99
C ILE A 311 -4.24 -12.89 1.74
N GLU A 312 -4.42 -14.04 1.08
CA GLU A 312 -5.34 -15.10 1.54
C GLU A 312 -4.88 -15.79 2.82
N ASP A 313 -3.58 -16.05 2.96
CA ASP A 313 -3.02 -16.82 4.07
C ASP A 313 -2.45 -15.96 5.21
N LEU A 314 -2.58 -14.64 5.12
CA LEU A 314 -2.06 -13.73 6.13
C LEU A 314 -2.81 -13.87 7.45
N GLU A 315 -2.09 -14.27 8.49
CA GLU A 315 -2.60 -14.50 9.85
C GLU A 315 -2.17 -13.38 10.81
N LYS A 316 -0.96 -12.78 10.58
CA LYS A 316 -0.35 -11.84 11.50
C LYS A 316 0.40 -10.70 10.83
N ILE A 317 0.25 -9.49 11.37
CA ILE A 317 1.10 -8.33 11.09
C ILE A 317 1.52 -7.69 12.42
N ASN A 318 2.82 -7.63 12.66
CA ASN A 318 3.38 -6.98 13.82
C ASN A 318 3.79 -5.53 13.49
N LEU A 319 3.07 -4.55 14.02
CA LEU A 319 3.29 -3.11 13.86
C LEU A 319 3.43 -2.41 15.22
N HIS A 320 3.99 -3.13 16.20
CA HIS A 320 4.03 -2.72 17.61
C HIS A 320 4.54 -1.28 17.87
N GLN A 321 5.47 -0.78 17.07
CA GLN A 321 6.03 0.56 17.22
C GLN A 321 5.45 1.59 16.25
N LEU A 322 4.55 1.19 15.33
CA LEU A 322 3.99 2.13 14.36
C LEU A 322 3.11 3.16 15.05
N SER A 323 3.62 4.39 15.15
CA SER A 323 2.92 5.49 15.81
C SER A 323 2.24 6.47 14.85
N ARG A 324 2.72 6.56 13.62
CA ARG A 324 2.26 7.54 12.64
C ARG A 324 2.20 6.99 11.23
N VAL A 325 1.10 7.30 10.53
CA VAL A 325 0.90 7.07 9.10
C VAL A 325 0.61 8.39 8.40
N GLY A 326 1.31 8.66 7.31
CA GLY A 326 1.19 9.91 6.55
C GLY A 326 -0.06 9.99 5.67
N THR A 327 -0.01 10.90 4.69
CA THR A 327 -1.14 11.20 3.78
C THR A 327 -1.50 10.07 2.82
N GLY A 328 -0.61 9.09 2.61
CA GLY A 328 -0.90 7.87 1.85
C GLY A 328 -1.93 6.96 2.50
N GLY A 329 -2.19 7.15 3.81
CA GLY A 329 -3.21 6.44 4.56
C GLY A 329 -2.83 5.03 4.97
N PHE A 330 -3.70 4.41 5.75
CA PHE A 330 -3.58 3.04 6.24
C PHE A 330 -4.70 2.18 5.67
N THR A 331 -4.36 1.12 4.95
CA THR A 331 -5.35 0.24 4.30
C THR A 331 -4.97 -1.23 4.49
N ILE A 332 -5.84 -2.00 5.11
CA ILE A 332 -5.79 -3.48 5.15
C ILE A 332 -7.16 -4.01 4.74
N GLU A 333 -7.22 -4.65 3.58
CA GLU A 333 -8.46 -5.16 3.01
C GLU A 333 -8.28 -6.56 2.41
N VAL A 334 -9.35 -7.35 2.46
CA VAL A 334 -9.41 -8.69 1.85
C VAL A 334 -8.31 -9.64 2.37
N CYS A 335 -8.05 -9.58 3.67
CA CYS A 335 -7.13 -10.45 4.40
C CYS A 335 -7.92 -11.26 5.44
N ASN A 336 -8.72 -12.21 4.98
CA ASN A 336 -9.78 -12.85 5.78
C ASN A 336 -9.29 -13.73 6.95
N LYS A 337 -8.01 -14.11 6.95
CA LYS A 337 -7.39 -14.88 8.04
C LYS A 337 -6.63 -14.01 9.04
N LEU A 338 -6.48 -12.72 8.77
CA LEU A 338 -5.76 -11.81 9.66
C LEU A 338 -6.52 -11.63 10.97
N ASN A 339 -5.93 -12.10 12.05
CA ASN A 339 -6.51 -12.07 13.40
C ASN A 339 -5.53 -11.61 14.48
N ASP A 340 -4.26 -11.41 14.15
CA ASP A 340 -3.21 -10.89 15.03
C ASP A 340 -2.58 -9.64 14.37
N LEU A 341 -3.16 -8.47 14.69
CA LEU A 341 -2.72 -7.17 14.20
C LEU A 341 -2.50 -6.23 15.38
N ASP A 342 -1.24 -5.93 15.67
CA ASP A 342 -0.85 -5.02 16.75
C ASP A 342 -0.69 -3.58 16.23
N LEU A 343 -1.64 -2.71 16.60
CA LEU A 343 -1.67 -1.27 16.31
C LEU A 343 -1.75 -0.42 17.58
N ALA A 344 -1.40 -0.99 18.73
CA ALA A 344 -1.57 -0.32 20.04
C ALA A 344 -0.79 1.01 20.17
N ALA A 345 0.28 1.21 19.41
CA ALA A 345 1.04 2.46 19.40
C ALA A 345 0.52 3.50 18.39
N LEU A 346 -0.42 3.15 17.50
CA LEU A 346 -0.85 4.04 16.43
C LEU A 346 -1.66 5.22 16.95
N THR A 347 -1.13 6.43 16.81
CA THR A 347 -1.76 7.66 17.32
C THR A 347 -2.34 8.56 16.25
N GLU A 348 -1.84 8.51 15.02
CA GLU A 348 -2.22 9.43 13.95
C GLU A 348 -2.20 8.73 12.58
N VAL A 349 -3.26 8.96 11.79
CA VAL A 349 -3.30 8.64 10.36
C VAL A 349 -3.73 9.91 9.61
N GLN A 350 -2.82 10.51 8.85
CA GLN A 350 -3.11 11.77 8.13
C GLN A 350 -4.00 11.56 6.90
N GLY A 351 -3.93 10.39 6.28
CA GLY A 351 -4.77 10.01 5.14
C GLY A 351 -6.03 9.24 5.55
N ASN A 352 -6.51 8.40 4.64
CA ASN A 352 -7.62 7.50 4.92
C ASN A 352 -7.17 6.34 5.82
N PHE A 353 -8.10 5.88 6.66
CA PHE A 353 -7.95 4.66 7.46
C PHE A 353 -8.99 3.64 7.02
N VAL A 354 -8.54 2.52 6.48
CA VAL A 354 -9.41 1.41 6.03
C VAL A 354 -8.89 0.11 6.64
N LEU A 355 -9.71 -0.53 7.46
CA LEU A 355 -9.33 -1.76 8.13
C LEU A 355 -10.49 -2.77 8.15
N SER A 356 -10.20 -3.99 7.66
CA SER A 356 -11.14 -5.13 7.63
C SER A 356 -10.71 -6.26 8.57
N ALA A 357 -10.02 -5.96 9.66
CA ALA A 357 -9.55 -6.93 10.64
C ALA A 357 -9.68 -6.38 12.08
N PRO A 358 -9.78 -7.24 13.11
CA PRO A 358 -9.75 -6.79 14.49
C PRO A 358 -8.38 -6.21 14.87
N ALA A 359 -8.37 -5.12 15.64
CA ALA A 359 -7.15 -4.51 16.17
C ALA A 359 -7.44 -3.66 17.42
N ASP A 360 -6.43 -3.47 18.28
CA ASP A 360 -6.48 -2.45 19.34
C ASP A 360 -6.12 -1.08 18.74
N LEU A 361 -7.09 -0.18 18.74
CA LEU A 361 -7.00 1.17 18.19
C LEU A 361 -7.28 2.25 19.25
N ASN A 362 -7.10 1.91 20.53
CA ASN A 362 -7.40 2.83 21.63
C ASN A 362 -6.45 4.03 21.73
N ALA A 363 -5.24 3.95 21.16
CA ALA A 363 -4.29 5.07 21.09
C ALA A 363 -4.56 6.04 19.95
N LEU A 364 -5.34 5.65 18.93
CA LEU A 364 -5.58 6.47 17.74
C LEU A 364 -6.40 7.72 18.10
N LYS A 365 -5.83 8.91 17.84
CA LYS A 365 -6.41 10.21 18.21
C LYS A 365 -7.08 10.93 17.05
N GLU A 366 -6.53 10.75 15.85
CA GLU A 366 -6.98 11.48 14.67
C GLU A 366 -6.84 10.66 13.38
N VAL A 367 -7.86 10.76 12.51
CA VAL A 367 -7.83 10.32 11.13
C VAL A 367 -8.11 11.54 10.25
N GLY A 368 -7.11 11.97 9.47
CA GLY A 368 -7.22 13.17 8.63
C GLY A 368 -8.11 13.01 7.40
N GLY A 369 -8.25 11.79 6.89
CA GLY A 369 -9.12 11.41 5.77
C GLY A 369 -10.38 10.68 6.20
N ASN A 370 -10.83 9.74 5.37
CA ASN A 370 -11.98 8.87 5.69
C ASN A 370 -11.56 7.76 6.66
N LEU A 371 -12.48 7.38 7.56
CA LEU A 371 -12.34 6.19 8.38
C LEU A 371 -13.37 5.15 7.94
N THR A 372 -12.89 3.97 7.55
CA THR A 372 -13.73 2.80 7.26
C THR A 372 -13.22 1.63 8.11
N PHE A 373 -14.05 1.16 9.02
CA PHE A 373 -13.75 0.02 9.87
C PHE A 373 -14.82 -1.06 9.70
N SER A 374 -14.37 -2.25 9.32
CA SER A 374 -15.26 -3.39 9.11
C SER A 374 -14.62 -4.64 9.69
N ALA A 375 -15.02 -5.03 10.89
CA ALA A 375 -14.40 -6.18 11.54
C ALA A 375 -15.45 -7.15 12.13
N ASN A 376 -15.08 -8.43 12.11
CA ASN A 376 -15.84 -9.49 12.77
C ASN A 376 -15.34 -9.62 14.21
N THR A 377 -15.84 -8.76 15.09
CA THR A 377 -15.52 -8.74 16.53
C THR A 377 -16.77 -9.01 17.34
N GLU A 378 -16.61 -9.40 18.60
CA GLU A 378 -17.75 -9.54 19.50
C GLU A 378 -18.38 -8.18 19.83
N ASN A 379 -17.54 -7.18 20.10
CA ASN A 379 -17.96 -5.79 20.36
C ASN A 379 -17.01 -4.81 19.67
N PHE A 380 -17.51 -3.62 19.35
CA PHE A 380 -16.71 -2.48 18.94
C PHE A 380 -16.37 -1.61 20.17
N ASP A 381 -15.30 -1.96 20.89
CA ASP A 381 -14.87 -1.28 22.12
C ASP A 381 -13.65 -0.36 21.91
N GLY A 382 -13.10 -0.30 20.69
CA GLY A 382 -11.89 0.45 20.33
C GLY A 382 -12.12 1.94 20.06
N PHE A 383 -11.08 2.62 19.59
CA PHE A 383 -11.09 4.04 19.20
C PHE A 383 -11.46 5.03 20.33
N ASN A 384 -11.19 4.68 21.59
CA ASN A 384 -11.62 5.51 22.72
C ASN A 384 -10.86 6.84 22.86
N SER A 385 -9.70 7.01 22.19
CA SER A 385 -8.96 8.26 22.12
C SER A 385 -9.23 9.07 20.84
N LEU A 386 -9.99 8.51 19.87
CA LEU A 386 -10.26 9.17 18.59
C LEU A 386 -11.15 10.39 18.81
N THR A 387 -10.64 11.58 18.50
CA THR A 387 -11.35 12.85 18.69
C THR A 387 -11.97 13.39 17.41
N SER A 388 -11.37 13.11 16.26
CA SER A 388 -11.84 13.64 14.98
C SER A 388 -11.57 12.73 13.79
N VAL A 389 -12.48 12.79 12.81
CA VAL A 389 -12.36 12.21 11.47
C VAL A 389 -12.51 13.34 10.45
N GLY A 390 -11.48 13.54 9.64
CA GLY A 390 -11.40 14.65 8.67
C GLY A 390 -12.24 14.44 7.39
N GLY A 391 -12.69 13.21 7.14
CA GLY A 391 -13.56 12.83 6.02
C GLY A 391 -14.82 12.11 6.48
N ASN A 392 -15.24 11.11 5.71
CA ASN A 392 -16.39 10.26 6.03
C ASN A 392 -16.02 9.20 7.09
N PHE A 393 -17.00 8.83 7.89
CA PHE A 393 -16.93 7.75 8.86
C PHE A 393 -17.84 6.61 8.44
N ALA A 394 -17.31 5.40 8.32
CA ALA A 394 -18.11 4.21 8.03
C ALA A 394 -17.76 3.06 8.99
N LEU A 395 -18.77 2.49 9.62
CA LEU A 395 -18.67 1.34 10.53
C LEU A 395 -19.60 0.22 10.08
N SER A 396 -19.05 -0.99 9.99
CA SER A 396 -19.83 -2.20 9.66
C SER A 396 -19.20 -3.44 10.30
N GLY A 397 -19.95 -4.56 10.38
CA GLY A 397 -19.44 -5.82 10.92
C GLY A 397 -20.43 -6.61 11.74
N THR A 398 -19.94 -7.61 12.48
CA THR A 398 -20.79 -8.59 13.17
C THR A 398 -20.94 -8.35 14.68
N ALA A 399 -20.43 -7.26 15.22
CA ALA A 399 -20.46 -6.95 16.66
C ALA A 399 -21.89 -7.00 17.25
N LYS A 400 -21.96 -7.25 18.55
CA LYS A 400 -23.22 -7.19 19.32
C LYS A 400 -23.48 -5.81 19.90
N GLU A 401 -22.41 -5.07 20.21
CA GLU A 401 -22.48 -3.74 20.81
C GLU A 401 -21.47 -2.80 20.18
N VAL A 402 -21.79 -1.51 20.13
CA VAL A 402 -20.90 -0.42 19.75
C VAL A 402 -20.68 0.46 20.98
N ASN A 403 -19.59 0.21 21.72
CA ASN A 403 -19.25 0.90 22.97
C ASN A 403 -18.02 1.80 22.84
N GLY A 404 -17.34 1.78 21.69
CA GLY A 404 -16.15 2.58 21.40
C GLY A 404 -16.45 4.02 21.04
N PHE A 405 -15.46 4.72 20.50
CA PHE A 405 -15.54 6.09 19.99
C PHE A 405 -15.95 7.15 21.03
N LYS A 406 -15.67 6.91 22.31
CA LYS A 406 -16.13 7.75 23.42
C LYS A 406 -15.63 9.19 23.37
N ALA A 407 -14.46 9.44 22.78
CA ALA A 407 -13.90 10.78 22.65
C ALA A 407 -14.21 11.45 21.31
N LEU A 408 -14.88 10.77 20.37
CA LEU A 408 -15.13 11.30 19.03
C LEU A 408 -16.11 12.47 19.08
N THR A 409 -15.64 13.67 18.77
CA THR A 409 -16.45 14.89 18.79
C THR A 409 -16.91 15.34 17.42
N THR A 410 -16.11 15.06 16.38
CA THR A 410 -16.32 15.64 15.05
C THR A 410 -16.04 14.66 13.92
N ILE A 411 -17.00 14.56 13.00
CA ILE A 411 -16.85 13.92 11.68
C ILE A 411 -17.11 15.02 10.65
N LYS A 412 -16.08 15.38 9.84
CA LYS A 412 -16.25 16.48 8.85
C LYS A 412 -17.07 16.08 7.63
N GLY A 413 -17.11 14.79 7.29
CA GLY A 413 -17.93 14.24 6.23
C GLY A 413 -19.25 13.64 6.71
N SER A 414 -19.70 12.59 6.05
CA SER A 414 -20.89 11.82 6.41
C SER A 414 -20.56 10.69 7.39
N MET A 415 -21.54 10.33 8.22
CA MET A 415 -21.48 9.14 9.08
C MET A 415 -22.37 8.03 8.52
N THR A 416 -21.80 6.82 8.40
CA THR A 416 -22.53 5.62 7.96
C THR A 416 -22.33 4.49 8.97
N LEU A 417 -23.45 3.96 9.48
CA LEU A 417 -23.51 2.73 10.27
C LEU A 417 -24.34 1.72 9.48
N ASN A 418 -23.73 0.61 9.06
CA ASN A 418 -24.46 -0.33 8.21
C ASN A 418 -24.06 -1.79 8.43
N ASN A 419 -24.97 -2.71 8.02
CA ASN A 419 -24.71 -4.17 8.02
C ASN A 419 -24.27 -4.70 9.40
N MET A 420 -24.89 -4.23 10.46
CA MET A 420 -24.63 -4.64 11.85
C MET A 420 -25.86 -5.29 12.48
N ASN A 421 -26.39 -6.36 11.84
CA ASN A 421 -27.66 -7.00 12.22
C ASN A 421 -27.64 -7.65 13.62
N ASN A 422 -26.46 -7.88 14.19
CA ASN A 422 -26.34 -8.44 15.53
C ASN A 422 -26.29 -7.38 16.63
N VAL A 423 -26.04 -6.12 16.29
CA VAL A 423 -25.93 -5.03 17.26
C VAL A 423 -27.31 -4.80 17.90
N THR A 424 -27.30 -4.82 19.23
CA THR A 424 -28.48 -4.51 20.04
C THR A 424 -28.41 -3.13 20.67
N CYS A 425 -27.21 -2.57 20.80
CA CYS A 425 -26.95 -1.34 21.52
C CYS A 425 -25.85 -0.53 20.89
N VAL A 426 -26.07 0.77 20.70
CA VAL A 426 -25.09 1.75 20.23
C VAL A 426 -24.87 2.77 21.34
N ASN A 427 -23.99 2.41 22.30
CA ASN A 427 -23.66 3.24 23.47
C ASN A 427 -22.38 4.09 23.24
N GLY A 428 -21.74 3.94 22.08
CA GLY A 428 -20.63 4.80 21.69
C GLY A 428 -21.08 6.18 21.23
N PHE A 429 -20.13 7.01 20.89
CA PHE A 429 -20.35 8.36 20.36
C PHE A 429 -20.92 9.39 21.36
N ASP A 430 -20.74 9.20 22.67
CA ASP A 430 -21.28 10.11 23.68
C ASP A 430 -20.78 11.55 23.55
N ALA A 431 -19.56 11.73 23.07
CA ALA A 431 -18.95 13.05 22.84
C ALA A 431 -19.29 13.66 21.47
N LEU A 432 -19.97 12.94 20.57
CA LEU A 432 -20.19 13.39 19.19
C LEU A 432 -21.11 14.62 19.17
N ARG A 433 -20.63 15.70 18.52
CA ARG A 433 -21.36 16.99 18.43
C ARG A 433 -21.56 17.45 17.00
N SER A 434 -20.77 16.96 16.06
CA SER A 434 -20.80 17.46 14.69
C SER A 434 -20.58 16.34 13.67
N ILE A 435 -21.47 16.29 12.68
CA ILE A 435 -21.36 15.52 11.44
C ILE A 435 -21.59 16.50 10.29
N GLY A 436 -20.66 16.60 9.35
CA GLY A 436 -20.61 17.71 8.39
C GLY A 436 -21.58 17.61 7.21
N SER A 437 -21.98 16.41 6.77
CA SER A 437 -22.74 16.29 5.52
C SER A 437 -24.04 15.50 5.65
N GLY A 438 -24.00 14.29 6.18
CA GLY A 438 -25.17 13.44 6.23
C GLY A 438 -25.02 12.27 7.19
N LEU A 439 -26.15 11.66 7.51
CA LEU A 439 -26.22 10.50 8.40
C LEU A 439 -26.97 9.36 7.70
N SER A 440 -26.35 8.17 7.66
CA SER A 440 -26.97 6.97 7.11
C SER A 440 -26.84 5.82 8.10
N ILE A 441 -27.95 5.29 8.54
CA ILE A 441 -28.01 4.12 9.44
C ILE A 441 -28.89 3.06 8.78
N SER A 442 -28.33 1.85 8.58
CA SER A 442 -29.05 0.82 7.85
C SER A 442 -28.67 -0.61 8.22
N ASN A 443 -29.61 -1.54 8.01
CA ASN A 443 -29.38 -2.98 8.24
C ASN A 443 -28.89 -3.27 9.67
N MET A 444 -29.64 -2.80 10.67
CA MET A 444 -29.42 -3.04 12.10
C MET A 444 -30.73 -3.52 12.72
N GLU A 445 -30.99 -4.83 12.64
CA GLU A 445 -32.33 -5.40 12.87
C GLU A 445 -32.79 -5.34 14.34
N LYS A 446 -31.84 -5.23 15.29
CA LYS A 446 -32.11 -5.37 16.73
C LYS A 446 -32.03 -4.06 17.53
N VAL A 447 -31.57 -2.98 16.88
CA VAL A 447 -31.36 -1.69 17.57
C VAL A 447 -32.71 -0.97 17.72
N GLU A 448 -33.05 -0.63 18.96
CA GLU A 448 -34.30 0.06 19.30
C GLU A 448 -34.15 1.59 19.32
N GLU A 449 -32.95 2.11 19.60
CA GLU A 449 -32.68 3.55 19.70
C GLU A 449 -31.23 3.90 19.38
N PHE A 450 -30.98 5.19 19.10
CA PHE A 450 -29.64 5.76 18.87
C PHE A 450 -29.44 6.98 19.80
N PRO A 451 -29.01 6.77 21.06
CA PRO A 451 -28.93 7.84 22.08
C PRO A 451 -28.00 9.00 21.67
N PHE A 452 -26.94 8.76 20.90
CA PHE A 452 -26.00 9.78 20.47
C PHE A 452 -26.65 10.88 19.60
N LEU A 453 -27.76 10.61 18.94
CA LEU A 453 -28.46 11.60 18.12
C LEU A 453 -28.88 12.83 18.93
N ALA A 454 -29.21 12.65 20.19
CA ALA A 454 -29.57 13.75 21.10
C ALA A 454 -28.42 14.77 21.31
N ASN A 455 -27.19 14.39 21.01
CA ASN A 455 -26.01 15.25 21.18
C ASN A 455 -25.76 16.17 19.96
N LEU A 456 -26.44 15.96 18.83
CA LEU A 456 -26.22 16.68 17.57
C LEU A 456 -27.00 18.00 17.50
N GLN A 457 -26.98 18.78 18.60
CA GLN A 457 -27.71 20.03 18.74
C GLN A 457 -27.34 21.05 17.67
N GLY A 458 -28.34 21.48 16.87
CA GLY A 458 -28.18 22.48 15.82
C GLY A 458 -27.43 21.99 14.57
N ALA A 459 -27.15 20.69 14.44
CA ALA A 459 -26.59 20.13 13.24
C ALA A 459 -27.51 20.29 12.04
N GLN A 460 -26.94 20.51 10.86
CA GLN A 460 -27.68 20.66 9.60
C GLN A 460 -27.18 19.62 8.61
N PHE A 461 -28.06 18.72 8.20
CA PHE A 461 -27.73 17.66 7.26
C PHE A 461 -28.32 17.92 5.87
N ALA A 462 -27.56 17.65 4.83
CA ALA A 462 -28.12 17.58 3.49
C ALA A 462 -29.05 16.38 3.36
N GLN A 463 -28.71 15.26 4.02
CA GLN A 463 -29.48 14.04 3.97
C GLN A 463 -29.33 13.21 5.24
N CYS A 464 -30.46 12.69 5.75
CA CYS A 464 -30.53 11.63 6.76
C CYS A 464 -31.29 10.43 6.22
N SER A 465 -30.77 9.22 6.45
CA SER A 465 -31.39 7.96 6.01
C SER A 465 -31.36 6.93 7.12
N PHE A 466 -32.53 6.38 7.45
CA PHE A 466 -32.73 5.31 8.40
C PHE A 466 -33.48 4.18 7.70
N SER A 467 -32.81 3.06 7.42
CA SER A 467 -33.41 2.00 6.62
C SER A 467 -33.14 0.60 7.15
N ARG A 468 -34.16 -0.28 7.06
CA ARG A 468 -34.09 -1.67 7.55
C ARG A 468 -33.71 -1.74 9.03
N LEU A 469 -34.51 -1.05 9.84
CA LEU A 469 -34.37 -0.93 11.29
C LEU A 469 -35.69 -1.38 11.97
N PRO A 470 -36.10 -2.63 11.82
CA PRO A 470 -37.47 -3.08 12.24
C PRO A 470 -37.72 -3.04 13.75
N ALA A 471 -36.65 -2.97 14.58
CA ALA A 471 -36.82 -2.79 16.03
C ALA A 471 -36.89 -1.32 16.47
N LEU A 472 -36.53 -0.36 15.60
CA LEU A 472 -36.51 1.07 15.93
C LEU A 472 -37.91 1.58 16.16
N GLN A 473 -38.21 2.04 17.39
CA GLN A 473 -39.52 2.48 17.80
C GLN A 473 -39.79 3.97 17.52
N GLY A 474 -38.73 4.76 17.38
CA GLY A 474 -38.87 6.19 17.13
C GLY A 474 -37.57 6.89 16.84
N LEU A 475 -37.72 8.12 16.34
CA LEU A 475 -36.60 9.01 16.00
C LEU A 475 -36.97 10.43 16.43
N ASP A 476 -36.11 11.05 17.21
CA ASP A 476 -36.24 12.46 17.58
C ASP A 476 -35.29 13.31 16.73
N ILE A 477 -35.85 14.12 15.86
CA ILE A 477 -35.13 15.04 14.97
C ILE A 477 -35.27 16.51 15.41
N SER A 478 -35.82 16.77 16.61
CA SER A 478 -36.00 18.13 17.12
C SER A 478 -34.70 18.89 17.35
N VAL A 479 -33.60 18.15 17.52
CA VAL A 479 -32.28 18.69 17.85
C VAL A 479 -31.44 19.06 16.63
N PHE A 480 -31.78 18.56 15.43
CA PHE A 480 -31.09 18.85 14.18
C PHE A 480 -32.07 19.12 13.04
N SER A 481 -31.59 19.63 11.91
CA SER A 481 -32.38 19.80 10.69
C SER A 481 -31.79 18.99 9.54
N THR A 482 -32.63 18.63 8.56
CA THR A 482 -32.22 17.94 7.35
C THR A 482 -33.04 18.38 6.15
N SER A 483 -32.40 18.57 4.99
CA SER A 483 -33.11 18.88 3.76
C SER A 483 -33.81 17.66 3.17
N LYS A 484 -33.33 16.45 3.49
CA LYS A 484 -33.92 15.19 3.05
C LYS A 484 -33.85 14.13 4.16
N LEU A 485 -35.02 13.62 4.56
CA LEU A 485 -35.17 12.52 5.51
C LEU A 485 -35.76 11.30 4.80
N THR A 486 -35.07 10.18 4.84
CA THR A 486 -35.57 8.90 4.34
C THR A 486 -35.72 7.92 5.50
N ILE A 487 -36.92 7.37 5.67
CA ILE A 487 -37.24 6.32 6.65
C ILE A 487 -37.78 5.13 5.88
N ASP A 488 -37.16 3.98 6.03
CA ASP A 488 -37.51 2.76 5.30
C ASP A 488 -37.51 1.54 6.22
N ASN A 489 -38.61 0.78 6.25
CA ASN A 489 -38.73 -0.46 7.00
C ASN A 489 -38.26 -0.34 8.46
N VAL A 490 -38.99 0.46 9.24
CA VAL A 490 -38.83 0.68 10.69
C VAL A 490 -39.92 -0.03 11.51
N GLY A 491 -39.90 0.12 12.83
CA GLY A 491 -40.85 -0.51 13.74
C GLY A 491 -42.32 -0.19 13.41
N ALA A 492 -43.23 -1.06 13.89
CA ALA A 492 -44.64 -0.99 13.52
C ALA A 492 -45.39 0.24 14.08
N ASP A 493 -44.99 0.73 15.26
CA ASP A 493 -45.60 1.89 15.94
C ASP A 493 -44.61 3.07 15.98
N PHE A 494 -43.90 3.29 14.87
CA PHE A 494 -42.81 4.25 14.79
C PHE A 494 -43.28 5.69 15.05
N VAL A 495 -42.54 6.38 15.92
CA VAL A 495 -42.78 7.78 16.28
C VAL A 495 -41.67 8.67 15.71
N LEU A 496 -42.04 9.58 14.81
CA LEU A 496 -41.17 10.65 14.36
C LEU A 496 -41.46 11.92 15.17
N ARG A 497 -40.54 12.27 16.07
CA ARG A 497 -40.62 13.48 16.89
C ARG A 497 -39.78 14.60 16.27
N GLY A 498 -40.34 15.82 16.27
CA GLY A 498 -39.64 16.98 15.73
C GLY A 498 -40.29 18.30 16.08
N ASN A 499 -39.78 19.37 15.47
CA ASN A 499 -40.37 20.70 15.56
C ASN A 499 -41.66 20.79 14.72
N SER A 500 -42.51 21.78 14.98
CA SER A 500 -43.82 21.91 14.35
C SER A 500 -43.79 21.93 12.81
N GLU A 501 -42.72 22.36 12.22
CA GLU A 501 -42.53 22.42 10.76
C GLU A 501 -41.24 21.68 10.35
N LEU A 502 -41.32 20.89 9.28
CA LEU A 502 -40.17 20.28 8.57
C LEU A 502 -40.05 20.88 7.17
N ASP A 503 -39.05 21.75 7.00
CA ASP A 503 -38.75 22.42 5.74
C ASP A 503 -37.85 21.54 4.86
N GLY A 504 -38.37 20.42 4.40
CA GLY A 504 -37.59 19.49 3.58
C GLY A 504 -38.42 18.38 2.98
N GLU A 505 -37.76 17.45 2.33
CA GLU A 505 -38.34 16.24 1.77
C GLU A 505 -38.32 15.11 2.82
N VAL A 506 -39.47 14.56 3.16
CA VAL A 506 -39.61 13.35 3.96
C VAL A 506 -40.10 12.22 3.06
N THR A 507 -39.34 11.13 3.00
CA THR A 507 -39.70 9.92 2.27
C THR A 507 -39.87 8.77 3.25
N LEU A 508 -41.07 8.19 3.25
CA LEU A 508 -41.43 7.03 4.05
C LEU A 508 -41.66 5.84 3.13
N ASN A 509 -40.72 4.86 3.19
CA ASN A 509 -40.80 3.64 2.38
C ASN A 509 -41.13 2.45 3.28
N SER A 510 -41.97 1.54 2.81
CA SER A 510 -42.29 0.26 3.50
C SER A 510 -42.65 0.41 4.99
N SER A 511 -43.17 1.57 5.39
CA SER A 511 -43.48 1.88 6.77
C SER A 511 -44.94 1.46 7.11
N ARG A 512 -45.12 0.85 8.27
CA ARG A 512 -46.45 0.40 8.73
C ARG A 512 -47.34 1.50 9.32
N GLY A 513 -47.02 2.74 9.07
CA GLY A 513 -47.62 3.94 9.66
C GLY A 513 -46.55 4.72 10.45
N VAL A 514 -46.78 6.00 10.66
CA VAL A 514 -45.91 6.88 11.41
C VAL A 514 -46.72 7.84 12.24
N ARG A 515 -46.41 7.94 13.52
CA ARG A 515 -46.96 9.00 14.38
C ARG A 515 -45.99 10.18 14.36
N PHE A 516 -46.45 11.31 13.83
CA PHE A 516 -45.74 12.59 13.90
C PHE A 516 -46.03 13.24 15.26
N ASP A 517 -45.00 13.34 16.11
CA ASP A 517 -45.13 13.91 17.46
C ASP A 517 -44.45 15.29 17.49
N GLY A 518 -45.26 16.32 17.68
CA GLY A 518 -44.80 17.72 17.60
C GLY A 518 -44.65 18.28 16.18
N ILE A 519 -44.72 17.44 15.15
CA ILE A 519 -44.62 17.86 13.74
C ILE A 519 -46.03 18.01 13.19
N GLU A 520 -46.45 19.24 12.93
CA GLU A 520 -47.78 19.55 12.38
C GLU A 520 -47.74 19.78 10.87
N LYS A 521 -46.56 20.22 10.34
CA LYS A 521 -46.39 20.57 8.93
C LYS A 521 -45.13 19.97 8.32
N VAL A 522 -45.28 19.45 7.10
CA VAL A 522 -44.17 18.95 6.28
C VAL A 522 -44.23 19.60 4.91
N GLN A 523 -43.07 20.08 4.39
CA GLN A 523 -43.02 20.72 3.06
C GLN A 523 -43.30 19.67 1.96
N THR A 524 -42.55 18.59 1.91
CA THR A 524 -42.75 17.52 0.93
C THR A 524 -42.78 16.17 1.62
N LEU A 525 -43.87 15.44 1.47
CA LEU A 525 -44.00 14.08 1.99
C LEU A 525 -44.23 13.11 0.84
N THR A 526 -43.38 12.10 0.74
CA THR A 526 -43.54 10.99 -0.18
C THR A 526 -43.69 9.70 0.60
N VAL A 527 -44.75 8.96 0.31
CA VAL A 527 -45.04 7.68 0.96
C VAL A 527 -45.09 6.61 -0.12
N THR A 528 -44.18 5.59 -0.04
CA THR A 528 -44.03 4.55 -1.07
C THR A 528 -43.90 3.16 -0.48
N GLY A 529 -44.22 2.17 -1.26
CA GLY A 529 -43.77 0.79 -1.09
C GLY A 529 -44.40 0.02 0.09
N PHE A 530 -45.52 -0.62 -0.14
CA PHE A 530 -46.18 -1.48 0.87
C PHE A 530 -46.17 -2.94 0.39
N THR A 531 -45.42 -3.81 1.06
CA THR A 531 -45.25 -5.22 0.68
C THR A 531 -45.83 -6.21 1.69
N GLN A 532 -47.01 -5.96 2.31
CA GLN A 532 -47.52 -6.88 3.32
C GLN A 532 -48.85 -7.55 2.98
N LYS A 533 -48.95 -8.83 3.38
CA LYS A 533 -50.05 -9.76 3.17
C LYS A 533 -51.26 -9.58 4.09
N GLU A 534 -51.29 -8.53 4.92
CA GLU A 534 -52.32 -8.36 5.95
C GLU A 534 -53.20 -7.15 5.64
N SER A 535 -54.51 -7.31 5.77
CA SER A 535 -55.48 -6.23 5.69
C SER A 535 -55.37 -5.31 6.91
N ALA A 536 -54.36 -4.45 6.95
CA ALA A 536 -54.15 -3.48 8.01
C ALA A 536 -54.35 -2.06 7.49
N VAL A 537 -54.77 -1.16 8.34
CA VAL A 537 -54.78 0.28 8.07
C VAL A 537 -53.51 0.87 8.64
N PHE A 538 -52.70 1.48 7.79
CA PHE A 538 -51.50 2.18 8.21
C PHE A 538 -51.81 3.65 8.44
N ASN A 539 -51.69 4.08 9.69
CA ASN A 539 -52.06 5.41 10.11
C ASN A 539 -50.84 6.34 10.16
N PHE A 540 -51.01 7.51 9.55
CA PHE A 540 -50.05 8.61 9.59
C PHE A 540 -50.66 9.73 10.42
N THR A 541 -50.50 9.64 11.75
CA THR A 541 -51.19 10.53 12.72
C THR A 541 -50.36 11.74 13.11
N GLY A 542 -51.06 12.83 13.56
CA GLY A 542 -50.44 14.04 14.09
C GLY A 542 -50.11 15.11 13.04
N LEU A 543 -50.10 14.77 11.76
CA LEU A 543 -49.80 15.68 10.67
C LEU A 543 -51.04 16.43 10.21
N LYS A 544 -51.01 17.77 10.24
CA LYS A 544 -52.15 18.62 9.87
C LYS A 544 -52.04 19.19 8.46
N GLN A 545 -50.83 19.52 8.02
CA GLN A 545 -50.58 20.19 6.75
C GLN A 545 -49.38 19.61 6.00
N VAL A 546 -49.53 19.48 4.68
CA VAL A 546 -48.44 19.13 3.76
C VAL A 546 -48.51 20.06 2.57
N ASP A 547 -47.34 20.54 2.09
CA ASP A 547 -47.33 21.35 0.87
C ASP A 547 -47.43 20.45 -0.38
N LYS A 548 -46.54 19.42 -0.47
CA LYS A 548 -46.60 18.41 -1.53
C LYS A 548 -46.73 17.02 -0.92
N LEU A 549 -47.85 16.32 -1.19
CA LEU A 549 -48.04 14.94 -0.77
C LEU A 549 -48.02 14.02 -2.00
N THR A 550 -47.09 13.08 -2.06
CA THR A 550 -47.03 12.02 -3.06
C THR A 550 -47.29 10.68 -2.35
N VAL A 551 -48.29 9.95 -2.78
CA VAL A 551 -48.56 8.59 -2.36
C VAL A 551 -48.39 7.66 -3.54
N ASN A 552 -47.34 6.82 -3.50
CA ASN A 552 -47.03 5.86 -4.56
C ASN A 552 -47.25 4.44 -4.02
N LEU A 553 -48.32 3.82 -4.47
CA LEU A 553 -48.75 2.48 -4.05
C LEU A 553 -47.97 1.37 -4.79
N GLY A 554 -46.69 1.56 -5.10
CA GLY A 554 -45.84 0.57 -5.80
C GLY A 554 -46.00 -0.85 -5.27
N TYR A 555 -45.72 -1.86 -6.05
CA TYR A 555 -45.73 -3.32 -5.84
C TYR A 555 -46.61 -3.81 -4.66
N VAL A 556 -47.93 -3.86 -4.86
CA VAL A 556 -48.83 -4.50 -3.91
C VAL A 556 -49.16 -5.90 -4.43
N THR A 557 -48.61 -6.93 -3.81
CA THR A 557 -49.05 -8.31 -4.00
C THR A 557 -50.18 -8.60 -3.04
N GLU A 558 -51.38 -8.86 -3.55
CA GLU A 558 -52.58 -9.41 -2.89
C GLU A 558 -52.82 -8.90 -1.45
N ASN A 559 -53.82 -8.02 -1.27
CA ASN A 559 -54.26 -7.34 -0.05
C ASN A 559 -53.41 -6.14 0.38
N ALA A 560 -53.58 -5.00 -0.31
CA ALA A 560 -52.98 -3.73 0.09
C ALA A 560 -53.60 -3.22 1.40
N ALA A 561 -52.76 -2.79 2.34
CA ALA A 561 -53.22 -2.04 3.49
C ALA A 561 -53.76 -0.67 3.08
N ALA A 562 -54.83 -0.23 3.69
CA ALA A 562 -55.31 1.14 3.53
C ALA A 562 -54.33 2.12 4.17
N LEU A 563 -54.04 3.25 3.52
CA LEU A 563 -53.25 4.34 4.08
C LEU A 563 -54.23 5.41 4.62
N CYS A 564 -54.12 5.75 5.88
CA CYS A 564 -54.96 6.73 6.51
C CYS A 564 -54.16 7.90 7.09
N PHE A 565 -54.57 9.11 6.73
CA PHE A 565 -54.03 10.36 7.29
C PHE A 565 -55.17 11.03 8.08
N PRO A 566 -55.46 10.54 9.30
CA PRO A 566 -56.67 10.90 10.01
C PRO A 566 -56.73 12.36 10.46
N ASP A 567 -55.57 13.02 10.61
CA ASP A 567 -55.45 14.38 11.12
C ASP A 567 -55.10 15.41 10.03
N LEU A 568 -54.92 14.99 8.77
CA LEU A 568 -54.49 15.87 7.68
C LEU A 568 -55.65 16.73 7.16
N GLU A 569 -55.56 18.02 7.43
CA GLU A 569 -56.58 19.02 7.09
C GLU A 569 -56.32 19.70 5.75
N GLU A 570 -55.05 19.87 5.36
CA GLU A 570 -54.69 20.67 4.18
C GLU A 570 -53.49 20.11 3.40
N VAL A 571 -53.61 20.04 2.07
CA VAL A 571 -52.51 19.90 1.12
C VAL A 571 -52.42 21.20 0.33
N THR A 572 -51.50 22.11 0.69
CA THR A 572 -51.48 23.47 0.16
C THR A 572 -51.02 23.57 -1.30
N GLY A 573 -50.20 22.66 -1.75
CA GLY A 573 -49.73 22.59 -3.12
C GLY A 573 -50.30 21.37 -3.88
N LEU A 574 -49.48 20.34 -4.14
CA LEU A 574 -49.85 19.21 -4.99
C LEU A 574 -50.06 17.92 -4.21
N LEU A 575 -51.23 17.31 -4.38
CA LEU A 575 -51.51 15.93 -4.01
C LEU A 575 -51.33 15.03 -5.25
N THR A 576 -50.39 14.08 -5.19
CA THR A 576 -50.18 13.08 -6.24
C THR A 576 -50.50 11.69 -5.70
N LEU A 577 -51.43 11.02 -6.37
CA LEU A 577 -51.75 9.62 -6.11
C LEU A 577 -51.29 8.84 -7.35
N SER A 578 -50.35 7.93 -7.21
CA SER A 578 -49.84 7.15 -8.32
C SER A 578 -49.88 5.65 -8.06
N GLU A 579 -50.26 4.88 -9.05
CA GLU A 579 -50.19 3.43 -9.04
C GLU A 579 -48.81 2.97 -9.55
N GLY A 580 -48.26 1.94 -8.93
CA GLY A 580 -46.98 1.35 -9.38
C GLY A 580 -47.12 0.60 -10.71
N SER A 581 -46.13 0.70 -11.57
CA SER A 581 -46.14 0.30 -13.00
C SER A 581 -46.23 -1.20 -13.32
N TYR A 582 -46.33 -2.13 -12.38
CA TYR A 582 -46.37 -3.57 -12.67
C TYR A 582 -47.25 -4.36 -11.72
N GLY A 583 -48.32 -4.99 -12.26
CA GLY A 583 -49.09 -6.05 -11.63
C GLY A 583 -50.60 -5.94 -11.84
N ASN A 584 -51.28 -7.09 -11.94
CA ASN A 584 -52.75 -7.19 -11.98
C ASN A 584 -53.33 -6.84 -10.60
N PHE A 585 -53.59 -5.56 -10.36
CA PHE A 585 -54.22 -5.10 -9.13
C PHE A 585 -55.71 -5.45 -9.16
N LYS A 586 -56.15 -6.31 -8.26
CA LYS A 586 -57.57 -6.65 -8.14
C LYS A 586 -58.37 -5.78 -7.16
N GLN A 587 -57.72 -5.16 -6.17
CA GLN A 587 -58.33 -4.20 -5.26
C GLN A 587 -57.21 -3.40 -4.55
N ILE A 588 -57.22 -2.08 -4.71
CA ILE A 588 -56.45 -1.13 -3.88
C ILE A 588 -57.41 -0.59 -2.85
N GLU A 589 -57.10 -0.77 -1.55
CA GLU A 589 -57.81 -0.04 -0.51
C GLU A 589 -57.49 1.46 -0.66
N PRO A 590 -58.49 2.33 -0.59
CA PRO A 590 -58.31 3.74 -0.88
C PRO A 590 -57.44 4.44 0.15
N VAL A 591 -56.68 5.46 -0.30
CA VAL A 591 -56.09 6.42 0.61
C VAL A 591 -57.18 7.16 1.35
N GLN A 592 -57.18 7.11 2.68
CA GLN A 592 -58.20 7.72 3.53
C GLN A 592 -57.74 9.07 4.07
N LEU A 593 -58.50 10.12 3.75
CA LEU A 593 -58.23 11.53 4.13
C LEU A 593 -59.47 12.12 4.78
N PRO A 594 -59.91 11.61 5.94
CA PRO A 594 -61.27 11.85 6.47
C PRO A 594 -61.56 13.30 6.85
N VAL A 595 -60.52 14.10 7.17
CA VAL A 595 -60.70 15.51 7.61
C VAL A 595 -60.11 16.51 6.60
N LEU A 596 -59.70 16.07 5.44
CA LEU A 596 -59.10 16.94 4.42
C LEU A 596 -60.11 17.97 3.92
N ARG A 597 -59.75 19.25 4.02
CA ARG A 597 -60.66 20.38 3.69
C ARG A 597 -60.17 21.15 2.46
N LYS A 598 -58.85 21.09 2.17
CA LYS A 598 -58.29 21.90 1.09
C LYS A 598 -57.15 21.14 0.36
N VAL A 599 -57.18 21.21 -0.95
CA VAL A 599 -56.13 20.70 -1.86
C VAL A 599 -55.86 21.77 -2.89
N GLY A 600 -54.58 22.13 -3.06
CA GLY A 600 -54.17 23.11 -4.08
C GLY A 600 -54.31 22.58 -5.50
N ALA A 601 -53.75 21.39 -5.78
CA ALA A 601 -53.89 20.67 -7.04
C ALA A 601 -53.87 19.16 -6.80
N LEU A 602 -54.54 18.41 -7.66
CA LEU A 602 -54.59 16.94 -7.62
C LEU A 602 -54.08 16.36 -8.94
N THR A 603 -53.15 15.41 -8.85
CA THR A 603 -52.72 14.57 -9.97
C THR A 603 -52.99 13.11 -9.62
N TYR A 604 -53.61 12.41 -10.56
CA TYR A 604 -53.98 11.01 -10.39
C TYR A 604 -53.25 10.17 -11.46
#